data_5043fba9035fd00ea786fb462f6f9378
#
_entry.id   5043fba9035fd00ea786fb462f6f9378
#
_cell.length_a   1.000
_cell.length_b   1.000
_cell.length_c   1.000
_cell.angle_alpha   90.00
_cell.angle_beta   90.00
_cell.angle_gamma   90.00
#
_symmetry.space_group_name_H-M   'P 1'
#
loop_
_entity.id
_entity.type
_entity.pdbx_description
1 polymer ?
#
loop_
_entity_poly.entity_id
_entity_poly.type
_entity_poly.pdbx_seq_one_letter_code
_entity_poly.pdbx_strand_id
1 'polypeptide(L)'
;SELGNYDYLMNADIDFSHPEVREEVIRWGKWVVNELKIDGFRMDAVKHIKDEFIAEFLTQVRAAYGEKFYSVGEYWRNDLEKLKEYLDNVGYKTDLFDVGLHFNMYDASKKKKDYDLREIFEHTIVATNPMAAVTFVDNHDSQKGSALESQVDSWFIPHSYAIILLSKDGYPCLFYGDYYGVGGEKSPHQ
;
A
#
# COMPACT_ATOMS: atom_id res chain seq x y z
N SER A 1 -5.13 -22.27 -9.36
CA SER A 1 -5.14 -20.80 -9.28
C SER A 1 -6.30 -20.37 -8.41
N GLU A 2 -6.04 -19.47 -7.47
CA GLU A 2 -7.04 -19.03 -6.50
C GLU A 2 -8.03 -18.06 -7.12
N LEU A 3 -7.55 -17.16 -7.96
CA LEU A 3 -8.33 -16.07 -8.52
C LEU A 3 -8.09 -15.84 -10.01
N GLY A 4 -7.46 -16.75 -10.73
CA GLY A 4 -7.24 -16.73 -12.17
C GLY A 4 -6.57 -15.46 -12.69
N ASN A 5 -7.30 -14.36 -12.79
CA ASN A 5 -6.80 -13.10 -13.30
C ASN A 5 -6.03 -12.24 -12.28
N TYR A 6 -5.90 -12.66 -11.05
CA TYR A 6 -5.11 -12.02 -10.01
C TYR A 6 -3.80 -12.73 -9.71
N ASP A 7 -3.54 -13.88 -10.36
CA ASP A 7 -2.30 -14.61 -10.20
C ASP A 7 -1.10 -13.73 -10.57
N TYR A 8 -0.01 -13.89 -9.82
CA TYR A 8 1.21 -13.14 -10.06
C TYR A 8 2.01 -13.76 -11.21
N LEU A 9 1.98 -13.10 -12.38
CA LEU A 9 2.49 -13.67 -13.61
C LEU A 9 4.01 -13.71 -13.75
N MET A 10 4.76 -13.07 -12.84
CA MET A 10 6.22 -12.99 -12.96
C MET A 10 6.97 -14.14 -12.31
N ASN A 11 6.31 -14.89 -11.43
CA ASN A 11 6.87 -16.04 -10.70
C ASN A 11 5.82 -17.14 -10.56
N ALA A 12 6.23 -18.27 -9.98
CA ALA A 12 5.28 -19.31 -9.60
C ALA A 12 4.34 -18.79 -8.51
N ASP A 13 3.05 -18.89 -8.75
CA ASP A 13 2.04 -18.56 -7.76
C ASP A 13 2.04 -19.59 -6.64
N ILE A 14 1.91 -19.12 -5.40
CA ILE A 14 1.88 -19.98 -4.21
C ILE A 14 0.42 -20.31 -3.91
N ASP A 15 0.12 -21.61 -3.86
CA ASP A 15 -1.22 -22.08 -3.57
C ASP A 15 -1.49 -22.07 -2.05
N PHE A 16 -2.10 -20.98 -1.58
CA PHE A 16 -2.53 -20.82 -0.19
C PHE A 16 -3.78 -21.65 0.20
N SER A 17 -4.31 -22.48 -0.70
CA SER A 17 -5.30 -23.49 -0.32
C SER A 17 -4.67 -24.71 0.39
N HIS A 18 -3.36 -24.93 0.21
CA HIS A 18 -2.62 -26.01 0.87
C HIS A 18 -2.35 -25.71 2.34
N PRO A 19 -2.81 -26.59 3.28
CA PRO A 19 -2.59 -26.38 4.72
C PRO A 19 -1.13 -26.25 5.10
N GLU A 20 -0.25 -27.08 4.54
CA GLU A 20 1.19 -27.07 4.81
C GLU A 20 1.86 -25.72 4.42
N VAL A 21 1.42 -25.15 3.30
CA VAL A 21 1.90 -23.81 2.86
C VAL A 21 1.48 -22.74 3.87
N ARG A 22 0.22 -22.76 4.28
CA ARG A 22 -0.32 -21.79 5.26
C ARG A 22 0.43 -21.88 6.59
N GLU A 23 0.58 -23.09 7.13
CA GLU A 23 1.29 -23.32 8.39
C GLU A 23 2.75 -22.84 8.31
N GLU A 24 3.44 -23.17 7.22
CA GLU A 24 4.85 -22.80 7.05
C GLU A 24 5.04 -21.28 6.92
N VAL A 25 4.20 -20.59 6.15
CA VAL A 25 4.28 -19.13 6.01
C VAL A 25 3.92 -18.43 7.32
N ILE A 26 2.93 -18.92 8.08
CA ILE A 26 2.61 -18.39 9.42
C ILE A 26 3.79 -18.62 10.38
N ARG A 27 4.40 -19.80 10.37
CA ARG A 27 5.59 -20.12 11.18
C ARG A 27 6.74 -19.19 10.84
N TRP A 28 7.02 -19.00 9.55
CA TRP A 28 8.03 -18.08 9.07
C TRP A 28 7.76 -16.63 9.52
N GLY A 29 6.53 -16.16 9.38
CA GLY A 29 6.16 -14.80 9.82
C GLY A 29 6.41 -14.58 11.30
N LYS A 30 6.02 -15.53 12.15
CA LYS A 30 6.29 -15.48 13.58
C LYS A 30 7.81 -15.50 13.88
N TRP A 31 8.58 -16.32 13.16
CA TRP A 31 10.02 -16.36 13.27
C TRP A 31 10.66 -15.01 12.92
N VAL A 32 10.27 -14.39 11.79
CA VAL A 32 10.77 -13.06 11.38
C VAL A 32 10.52 -12.01 12.46
N VAL A 33 9.29 -11.93 13.00
CA VAL A 33 8.98 -10.99 14.08
C VAL A 33 9.87 -11.23 15.30
N ASN A 34 10.08 -12.49 15.67
CA ASN A 34 10.91 -12.83 16.81
C ASN A 34 12.39 -12.50 16.61
N GLU A 35 12.94 -12.80 15.42
CA GLU A 35 14.36 -12.57 15.13
C GLU A 35 14.69 -11.09 14.96
N LEU A 36 13.86 -10.37 14.21
CA LEU A 36 14.12 -8.98 13.85
C LEU A 36 13.55 -7.98 14.85
N LYS A 37 12.69 -8.43 15.79
CA LYS A 37 12.02 -7.56 16.78
C LYS A 37 11.26 -6.39 16.15
N ILE A 38 10.60 -6.66 15.04
CA ILE A 38 9.80 -5.67 14.31
C ILE A 38 8.41 -5.53 14.92
N ASP A 39 7.80 -4.35 14.73
CA ASP A 39 6.48 -4.00 15.28
C ASP A 39 5.35 -4.10 14.24
N GLY A 40 5.68 -4.45 12.99
CA GLY A 40 4.69 -4.57 11.93
C GLY A 40 5.25 -5.05 10.60
N PHE A 41 4.34 -5.26 9.63
CA PHE A 41 4.67 -5.66 8.26
C PHE A 41 4.16 -4.64 7.23
N ARG A 42 4.95 -4.35 6.23
CA ARG A 42 4.48 -3.96 4.91
C ARG A 42 4.36 -5.23 4.08
N MET A 43 3.15 -5.54 3.65
CA MET A 43 2.88 -6.72 2.85
C MET A 43 2.78 -6.34 1.38
N ASP A 44 3.65 -6.93 0.58
CA ASP A 44 3.76 -6.71 -0.85
C ASP A 44 2.67 -7.43 -1.62
N ALA A 45 2.18 -6.79 -2.70
CA ALA A 45 1.34 -7.41 -3.73
C ALA A 45 0.14 -8.23 -3.18
N VAL A 46 -0.53 -7.75 -2.13
CA VAL A 46 -1.57 -8.52 -1.43
C VAL A 46 -2.77 -8.86 -2.30
N LYS A 47 -2.99 -8.18 -3.44
CA LYS A 47 -4.04 -8.53 -4.40
C LYS A 47 -3.81 -9.89 -5.09
N HIS A 48 -2.58 -10.41 -5.01
CA HIS A 48 -2.17 -11.70 -5.59
C HIS A 48 -2.12 -12.81 -4.53
N ILE A 49 -2.50 -12.51 -3.30
CA ILE A 49 -2.54 -13.46 -2.18
C ILE A 49 -4.00 -13.57 -1.73
N LYS A 50 -4.43 -14.78 -1.40
CA LYS A 50 -5.79 -15.01 -0.94
C LYS A 50 -6.08 -14.21 0.33
N ASP A 51 -7.14 -13.41 0.31
CA ASP A 51 -7.51 -12.50 1.40
C ASP A 51 -7.79 -13.21 2.72
N GLU A 52 -8.46 -14.38 2.68
CA GLU A 52 -8.67 -15.19 3.90
C GLU A 52 -7.35 -15.66 4.52
N PHE A 53 -6.31 -15.93 3.69
CA PHE A 53 -5.00 -16.28 4.23
C PHE A 53 -4.33 -15.07 4.91
N ILE A 54 -4.40 -13.89 4.33
CA ILE A 54 -3.88 -12.66 4.94
C ILE A 54 -4.57 -12.40 6.30
N ALA A 55 -5.89 -12.56 6.35
CA ALA A 55 -6.65 -12.42 7.59
C ALA A 55 -6.22 -13.43 8.66
N GLU A 56 -6.02 -14.70 8.28
CA GLU A 56 -5.52 -15.74 9.18
C GLU A 56 -4.08 -15.46 9.63
N PHE A 57 -3.18 -15.14 8.71
CA PHE A 57 -1.77 -14.83 9.00
C PHE A 57 -1.66 -13.73 10.05
N LEU A 58 -2.34 -12.61 9.86
CA LEU A 58 -2.31 -11.49 10.79
C LEU A 58 -2.96 -11.83 12.14
N THR A 59 -4.03 -12.63 12.14
CA THR A 59 -4.64 -13.14 13.38
C THR A 59 -3.63 -13.97 14.17
N GLN A 60 -2.91 -14.86 13.52
CA GLN A 60 -1.93 -15.73 14.15
C GLN A 60 -0.69 -14.98 14.65
N VAL A 61 -0.25 -13.96 13.91
CA VAL A 61 0.87 -13.09 14.33
C VAL A 61 0.45 -12.26 15.55
N ARG A 62 -0.73 -11.63 15.52
CA ARG A 62 -1.24 -10.84 16.65
C ARG A 62 -1.49 -11.67 17.90
N ALA A 63 -1.97 -12.88 17.77
CA ALA A 63 -2.10 -13.79 18.90
C ALA A 63 -0.78 -14.08 19.60
N ALA A 64 0.33 -14.05 18.86
CA ALA A 64 1.69 -14.31 19.41
C ALA A 64 2.38 -13.03 19.92
N TYR A 65 2.16 -11.87 19.30
CA TYR A 65 2.94 -10.65 19.55
C TYR A 65 2.11 -9.44 19.98
N GLY A 66 0.79 -9.58 20.05
CA GLY A 66 -0.15 -8.59 20.55
C GLY A 66 -0.95 -7.89 19.46
N GLU A 67 -2.15 -7.44 19.83
CA GLU A 67 -3.14 -6.82 18.92
C GLU A 67 -2.65 -5.53 18.26
N LYS A 68 -1.63 -4.87 18.83
CA LYS A 68 -1.05 -3.64 18.29
C LYS A 68 -0.04 -3.87 17.17
N PHE A 69 0.27 -5.13 16.84
CA PHE A 69 1.19 -5.42 15.73
C PHE A 69 0.63 -4.84 14.44
N TYR A 70 1.35 -3.87 13.86
CA TYR A 70 0.89 -3.09 12.73
C TYR A 70 0.97 -3.86 11.41
N SER A 71 0.11 -3.52 10.46
CA SER A 71 0.17 -4.06 9.11
C SER A 71 -0.37 -3.07 8.09
N VAL A 72 0.34 -2.92 6.98
CA VAL A 72 -0.12 -2.22 5.79
C VAL A 72 0.09 -3.09 4.55
N GLY A 73 -0.93 -3.22 3.72
CA GLY A 73 -0.90 -3.99 2.47
C GLY A 73 -0.75 -3.09 1.24
N GLU A 74 0.01 -3.57 0.28
CA GLU A 74 0.07 -2.96 -1.04
C GLU A 74 -0.89 -3.70 -1.98
N TYR A 75 -2.07 -3.08 -2.22
CA TYR A 75 -3.05 -3.52 -3.20
C TYR A 75 -3.05 -2.53 -4.35
N TRP A 76 -2.17 -2.72 -5.33
CA TRP A 76 -1.98 -1.76 -6.43
C TRP A 76 -3.14 -1.81 -7.42
N ARG A 77 -4.19 -1.05 -7.13
CA ARG A 77 -5.37 -0.90 -7.98
C ARG A 77 -6.08 0.42 -7.72
N ASN A 78 -6.32 1.20 -8.76
CA ASN A 78 -7.12 2.42 -8.68
C ASN A 78 -8.62 2.10 -8.88
N ASP A 79 -9.20 1.46 -7.87
CA ASP A 79 -10.62 1.07 -7.86
C ASP A 79 -11.07 0.98 -6.39
N LEU A 80 -11.73 2.03 -5.90
CA LEU A 80 -12.13 2.13 -4.49
C LEU A 80 -13.01 0.96 -4.03
N GLU A 81 -13.94 0.50 -4.86
CA GLU A 81 -14.83 -0.59 -4.45
C GLU A 81 -14.06 -1.91 -4.27
N LYS A 82 -13.05 -2.16 -5.09
CA LYS A 82 -12.17 -3.32 -4.91
C LYS A 82 -11.29 -3.21 -3.68
N LEU A 83 -10.81 -2.03 -3.36
CA LEU A 83 -10.04 -1.79 -2.13
C LEU A 83 -10.91 -1.97 -0.88
N LYS A 84 -12.15 -1.49 -0.91
CA LYS A 84 -13.12 -1.68 0.18
C LYS A 84 -13.51 -3.15 0.34
N GLU A 85 -13.83 -3.84 -0.76
CA GLU A 85 -14.12 -5.27 -0.76
C GLU A 85 -12.98 -6.07 -0.11
N TYR A 86 -11.73 -5.75 -0.45
CA TYR A 86 -10.57 -6.38 0.17
C TYR A 86 -10.47 -6.09 1.67
N LEU A 87 -10.63 -4.82 2.08
CA LEU A 87 -10.62 -4.45 3.51
C LEU A 87 -11.71 -5.18 4.30
N ASP A 88 -12.91 -5.30 3.73
CA ASP A 88 -14.01 -6.05 4.33
C ASP A 88 -13.66 -7.55 4.47
N ASN A 89 -13.12 -8.17 3.41
CA ASN A 89 -12.75 -9.58 3.39
C ASN A 89 -11.65 -9.92 4.40
N VAL A 90 -10.64 -9.04 4.57
CA VAL A 90 -9.61 -9.23 5.60
C VAL A 90 -10.06 -8.77 7.00
N GLY A 91 -11.29 -8.29 7.14
CA GLY A 91 -11.85 -7.82 8.41
C GLY A 91 -11.09 -6.63 9.00
N TYR A 92 -10.62 -5.71 8.17
CA TYR A 92 -9.82 -4.54 8.58
C TYR A 92 -8.58 -4.90 9.42
N LYS A 93 -8.01 -6.08 9.19
CA LYS A 93 -6.79 -6.51 9.90
C LYS A 93 -5.51 -5.86 9.35
N THR A 94 -5.59 -5.20 8.21
CA THR A 94 -4.50 -4.45 7.61
C THR A 94 -5.01 -3.13 7.07
N ASP A 95 -4.20 -2.09 7.14
CA ASP A 95 -4.41 -0.87 6.38
C ASP A 95 -3.99 -1.11 4.93
N LEU A 96 -4.37 -0.23 4.03
CA LEU A 96 -3.90 -0.23 2.64
C LEU A 96 -3.24 1.10 2.27
N PHE A 97 -2.24 1.03 1.42
CA PHE A 97 -1.78 2.22 0.70
C PHE A 97 -2.91 2.77 -0.17
N ASP A 98 -3.18 4.06 -0.04
CA ASP A 98 -4.27 4.74 -0.78
C ASP A 98 -3.84 5.04 -2.22
N VAL A 99 -3.91 4.01 -3.06
CA VAL A 99 -3.56 4.08 -4.48
C VAL A 99 -4.47 5.06 -5.23
N GLY A 100 -5.74 5.20 -4.80
CA GLY A 100 -6.66 6.20 -5.37
C GLY A 100 -6.14 7.62 -5.19
N LEU A 101 -5.69 7.97 -3.98
CA LEU A 101 -5.13 9.29 -3.70
C LEU A 101 -3.82 9.53 -4.47
N HIS A 102 -2.94 8.52 -4.57
CA HIS A 102 -1.74 8.60 -5.39
C HIS A 102 -2.07 8.97 -6.85
N PHE A 103 -3.03 8.26 -7.47
CA PHE A 103 -3.42 8.54 -8.85
C PHE A 103 -4.10 9.90 -9.02
N ASN A 104 -4.87 10.36 -8.03
CA ASN A 104 -5.42 11.72 -8.05
C ASN A 104 -4.31 12.78 -8.03
N MET A 105 -3.26 12.60 -7.22
CA MET A 105 -2.10 13.49 -7.21
C MET A 105 -1.29 13.40 -8.51
N TYR A 106 -1.10 12.20 -9.05
CA TYR A 106 -0.49 12.00 -10.36
C TYR A 106 -1.25 12.77 -11.45
N ASP A 107 -2.56 12.59 -11.55
CA ASP A 107 -3.42 13.26 -12.50
C ASP A 107 -3.41 14.79 -12.33
N ALA A 108 -3.47 15.28 -11.09
CA ALA A 108 -3.37 16.70 -10.78
C ALA A 108 -2.05 17.30 -11.31
N SER A 109 -0.94 16.56 -11.11
CA SER A 109 0.38 16.98 -11.59
C SER A 109 0.46 17.11 -13.11
N LYS A 110 -0.22 16.21 -13.85
CA LYS A 110 -0.23 16.19 -15.32
C LYS A 110 -1.22 17.21 -15.90
N LYS A 111 -2.43 17.28 -15.36
CA LYS A 111 -3.51 18.18 -15.83
C LYS A 111 -3.28 19.64 -15.42
N LYS A 112 -2.50 19.90 -14.36
CA LYS A 112 -2.14 21.25 -13.89
C LYS A 112 -3.40 22.12 -13.63
N LYS A 113 -3.49 23.27 -14.30
CA LYS A 113 -4.63 24.20 -14.15
C LYS A 113 -5.99 23.62 -14.55
N ASP A 114 -6.01 22.52 -15.28
CA ASP A 114 -7.21 21.87 -15.75
C ASP A 114 -7.72 20.78 -14.78
N TYR A 115 -7.02 20.58 -13.63
CA TYR A 115 -7.44 19.70 -12.54
C TYR A 115 -8.14 20.51 -11.44
N ASP A 116 -9.30 20.05 -10.99
CA ASP A 116 -10.01 20.66 -9.86
C ASP A 116 -9.50 20.02 -8.53
N LEU A 117 -8.71 20.77 -7.77
CA LEU A 117 -8.16 20.29 -6.50
C LEU A 117 -9.22 19.93 -5.43
N ARG A 118 -10.48 20.33 -5.59
CA ARG A 118 -11.58 19.91 -4.72
C ARG A 118 -11.86 18.41 -4.83
N GLU A 119 -11.48 17.81 -5.96
CA GLU A 119 -11.65 16.39 -6.26
C GLU A 119 -10.48 15.51 -5.76
N ILE A 120 -9.44 16.10 -5.13
CA ILE A 120 -8.21 15.38 -4.79
C ILE A 120 -8.45 14.14 -3.91
N PHE A 121 -9.49 14.16 -3.07
CA PHE A 121 -9.87 13.05 -2.20
C PHE A 121 -11.02 12.20 -2.75
N GLU A 122 -11.56 12.49 -3.94
CA GLU A 122 -12.62 11.68 -4.50
C GLU A 122 -12.15 10.27 -4.84
N HIS A 123 -13.01 9.29 -4.59
CA HIS A 123 -12.74 7.85 -4.84
C HIS A 123 -11.47 7.32 -4.13
N THR A 124 -11.17 7.82 -2.94
CA THR A 124 -10.00 7.42 -2.14
C THR A 124 -10.40 6.65 -0.87
N ILE A 125 -9.49 5.82 -0.36
CA ILE A 125 -9.70 5.13 0.93
C ILE A 125 -9.79 6.17 2.05
N VAL A 126 -8.92 7.17 2.04
CA VAL A 126 -8.86 8.17 3.12
C VAL A 126 -10.17 8.96 3.25
N ALA A 127 -10.90 9.17 2.16
CA ALA A 127 -12.21 9.85 2.21
C ALA A 127 -13.32 8.98 2.80
N THR A 128 -13.23 7.66 2.68
CA THR A 128 -14.28 6.72 3.10
C THR A 128 -13.95 5.97 4.38
N ASN A 129 -12.70 5.54 4.54
CA ASN A 129 -12.19 4.74 5.63
C ASN A 129 -10.83 5.29 6.12
N PRO A 130 -10.78 6.50 6.70
CA PRO A 130 -9.51 7.18 7.00
C PRO A 130 -8.58 6.41 7.93
N MET A 131 -9.14 5.58 8.83
CA MET A 131 -8.35 4.76 9.75
C MET A 131 -7.66 3.57 9.09
N ALA A 132 -8.07 3.20 7.88
CA ALA A 132 -7.47 2.11 7.11
C ALA A 132 -6.60 2.62 5.93
N ALA A 133 -6.38 3.93 5.85
CA ALA A 133 -5.68 4.57 4.74
C ALA A 133 -4.25 4.96 5.10
N VAL A 134 -3.27 4.40 4.41
CA VAL A 134 -1.90 4.91 4.40
C VAL A 134 -1.72 5.78 3.16
N THR A 135 -1.70 7.10 3.37
CA THR A 135 -1.56 8.07 2.29
C THR A 135 -0.10 8.22 1.87
N PHE A 136 0.16 8.29 0.57
CA PHE A 136 1.53 8.42 0.03
C PHE A 136 1.51 9.21 -1.28
N VAL A 137 2.65 9.79 -1.65
CA VAL A 137 2.81 10.55 -2.90
C VAL A 137 3.34 9.63 -3.98
N ASP A 138 4.54 9.13 -3.81
CA ASP A 138 5.21 8.19 -4.69
C ASP A 138 5.81 7.03 -3.89
N ASN A 139 6.24 5.99 -4.58
CA ASN A 139 7.01 4.88 -4.02
C ASN A 139 8.07 4.38 -5.02
N HIS A 140 8.80 3.33 -4.68
CA HIS A 140 9.85 2.75 -5.51
C HIS A 140 9.33 2.15 -6.83
N ASP A 141 8.04 1.81 -6.92
CA ASP A 141 7.40 1.26 -8.11
C ASP A 141 6.70 2.31 -8.98
N SER A 142 6.27 3.44 -8.41
CA SER A 142 5.66 4.54 -9.18
C SER A 142 6.68 5.45 -9.85
N GLN A 143 7.94 5.42 -9.42
CA GLN A 143 9.00 6.26 -9.96
C GLN A 143 9.29 5.98 -11.44
N LYS A 144 9.90 6.96 -12.11
CA LYS A 144 10.25 6.89 -13.52
C LYS A 144 11.10 5.64 -13.85
N GLY A 145 10.71 4.92 -14.89
CA GLY A 145 11.40 3.71 -15.35
C GLY A 145 11.01 2.44 -14.61
N SER A 146 10.14 2.51 -13.62
CA SER A 146 9.61 1.33 -12.90
C SER A 146 8.40 0.73 -13.60
N ALA A 147 8.03 -0.50 -13.22
CA ALA A 147 6.95 -1.26 -13.87
C ALA A 147 5.55 -0.61 -13.70
N LEU A 148 5.37 0.13 -12.62
CA LEU A 148 4.11 0.82 -12.29
C LEU A 148 4.25 2.35 -12.43
N GLU A 149 5.13 2.80 -13.33
CA GLU A 149 5.46 4.21 -13.51
C GLU A 149 4.21 5.10 -13.54
N SER A 150 4.08 5.90 -12.50
CA SER A 150 3.02 6.89 -12.30
C SER A 150 3.52 8.06 -11.43
N GLN A 151 4.79 8.43 -11.63
CA GLN A 151 5.44 9.46 -10.81
C GLN A 151 4.73 10.80 -10.91
N VAL A 152 4.44 11.38 -9.76
CA VAL A 152 3.95 12.75 -9.61
C VAL A 152 5.01 13.72 -10.14
N ASP A 153 4.62 14.71 -10.96
CA ASP A 153 5.57 15.70 -11.50
C ASP A 153 6.21 16.49 -10.35
N SER A 154 7.51 16.74 -10.45
CA SER A 154 8.32 17.33 -9.37
C SER A 154 7.78 18.67 -8.86
N TRP A 155 7.14 19.48 -9.72
CA TRP A 155 6.53 20.75 -9.31
C TRP A 155 5.38 20.55 -8.31
N PHE A 156 4.68 19.40 -8.34
CA PHE A 156 3.52 19.12 -7.49
C PHE A 156 3.86 18.28 -6.25
N ILE A 157 5.01 17.61 -6.20
CA ILE A 157 5.44 16.79 -5.05
C ILE A 157 5.35 17.55 -3.71
N PRO A 158 5.86 18.79 -3.56
CA PRO A 158 5.72 19.51 -2.28
C PRO A 158 4.27 19.81 -1.90
N HIS A 159 3.40 20.06 -2.88
CA HIS A 159 1.98 20.27 -2.64
C HIS A 159 1.29 18.98 -2.21
N SER A 160 1.65 17.86 -2.83
CA SER A 160 1.14 16.52 -2.48
C SER A 160 1.52 16.15 -1.03
N TYR A 161 2.78 16.39 -0.64
CA TYR A 161 3.19 16.19 0.75
C TYR A 161 2.49 17.15 1.72
N ALA A 162 2.27 18.39 1.34
CA ALA A 162 1.48 19.32 2.15
C ALA A 162 0.04 18.78 2.36
N ILE A 163 -0.58 18.22 1.33
CA ILE A 163 -1.91 17.62 1.40
C ILE A 163 -1.93 16.47 2.42
N ILE A 164 -1.04 15.48 2.29
CA ILE A 164 -1.08 14.29 3.14
C ILE A 164 -0.57 14.53 4.57
N LEU A 165 0.42 15.42 4.75
CA LEU A 165 1.03 15.69 6.06
C LEU A 165 0.19 16.67 6.91
N LEU A 166 -0.60 17.53 6.29
CA LEU A 166 -1.44 18.51 6.98
C LEU A 166 -2.91 18.08 7.07
N SER A 167 -3.29 16.99 6.37
CA SER A 167 -4.61 16.38 6.55
C SER A 167 -4.72 15.80 7.96
N LYS A 168 -5.94 15.88 8.54
CA LYS A 168 -6.26 15.22 9.81
C LYS A 168 -6.53 13.72 9.66
N ASP A 169 -6.76 13.26 8.43
CA ASP A 169 -7.22 11.92 8.08
C ASP A 169 -6.12 11.16 7.32
N GLY A 170 -6.04 9.85 7.56
CA GLY A 170 -5.04 8.97 6.99
C GLY A 170 -3.69 8.95 7.74
N TYR A 171 -2.87 7.95 7.46
CA TYR A 171 -1.53 7.80 8.01
C TYR A 171 -0.50 8.13 6.90
N PRO A 172 0.19 9.27 6.96
CA PRO A 172 1.06 9.69 5.87
C PRO A 172 2.36 8.88 5.82
N CYS A 173 2.72 8.43 4.62
CA CYS A 173 3.97 7.73 4.32
C CYS A 173 4.83 8.58 3.37
N LEU A 174 6.06 8.86 3.77
CA LEU A 174 7.01 9.66 3.00
C LEU A 174 7.96 8.73 2.24
N PHE A 175 8.05 8.92 0.93
CA PHE A 175 8.99 8.18 0.11
C PHE A 175 10.40 8.77 0.23
N TYR A 176 11.35 7.93 0.64
CA TYR A 176 12.76 8.32 0.80
C TYR A 176 13.35 8.96 -0.47
N GLY A 177 12.98 8.41 -1.65
CA GLY A 177 13.46 8.89 -2.94
C GLY A 177 13.04 10.30 -3.27
N ASP A 178 11.85 10.74 -2.84
CA ASP A 178 11.40 12.13 -3.05
C ASP A 178 12.20 13.13 -2.25
N TYR A 179 12.71 12.73 -1.08
CA TYR A 179 13.48 13.61 -0.21
C TYR A 179 14.99 13.58 -0.55
N TYR A 180 15.58 12.40 -0.69
CA TYR A 180 17.03 12.25 -0.87
C TYR A 180 17.48 12.05 -2.32
N GLY A 181 16.54 11.72 -3.22
CA GLY A 181 16.82 11.39 -4.61
C GLY A 181 16.92 9.89 -4.87
N VAL A 182 16.96 9.53 -6.13
CA VAL A 182 16.94 8.15 -6.63
C VAL A 182 18.08 7.97 -7.64
N GLY A 183 18.67 6.76 -7.68
CA GLY A 183 19.67 6.40 -8.69
C GLY A 183 20.96 7.22 -8.65
N GLY A 184 21.27 7.82 -7.51
CA GLY A 184 22.46 8.70 -7.35
C GLY A 184 22.20 10.16 -7.73
N GLU A 185 21.02 10.50 -8.23
CA GLU A 185 20.60 11.88 -8.48
C GLU A 185 19.98 12.47 -7.20
N LYS A 186 20.34 13.71 -6.88
CA LYS A 186 19.75 14.41 -5.73
C LYS A 186 18.32 14.81 -6.02
N SER A 187 17.48 14.73 -5.00
CA SER A 187 16.14 15.28 -5.10
C SER A 187 16.17 16.81 -5.32
N PRO A 188 15.33 17.35 -6.19
CA PRO A 188 15.18 18.80 -6.32
C PRO A 188 14.54 19.46 -5.09
N HIS A 189 14.08 18.66 -4.12
CA HIS A 189 13.35 19.09 -2.92
C HIS A 189 14.20 18.97 -1.63
N GLN A 190 15.48 18.62 -1.77
CA GLN A 190 16.42 18.48 -0.64
C GLN A 190 16.89 19.84 -0.12
#